data_f6b519daa0f7dd850c6fb2390213ac58
#
_entry.id   f6b519daa0f7dd850c6fb2390213ac58
#
_cell.length_a   1.000
_cell.length_b   1.000
_cell.length_c   1.000
_cell.angle_alpha   90.00
_cell.angle_beta   90.00
_cell.angle_gamma   90.00
#
_symmetry.space_group_name_H-M   'P 1'
#
loop_
_entity.id
_entity.type
_entity.pdbx_description
1 polymer ?
#
loop_
_entity_poly.entity_id
_entity_poly.type
_entity_poly.pdbx_seq_one_letter_code
_entity_poly.pdbx_strand_id
1 'polypeptide(L)'
;MPKAADIGGKRLISLAPDAWLQWVTQRPDVVARDIVTSEFQWISRESDVLVRAYSPQNNDFLVLNELQLRYTPRMPRRMRAYAALAEERYDLPVFPVLINILPSTPAVKIASRYESEFMGMRACQDYKVVNLWTIEADLAFRQPLPSLLPFVPVLKGGDDESAVRRALRALRADERLSELEPLLAFFASFVLETRLVRQIMRWDMAVLRESPWYQEILEQGLERGLEQGLEQGREQGLEQGLEQGLRLGAHRHLLRVLEHRFGPIAPEVQARFQTLDVAQLESLIDLALEADGLEEF
;
A
#
# COMPACT_ATOMS: atom_id res chain seq x y z
N MET A 1 9.75 -20.20 -0.36
CA MET A 1 8.74 -20.40 0.69
C MET A 1 7.57 -19.50 0.38
N PRO A 2 6.30 -19.94 0.46
CA PRO A 2 5.17 -19.05 0.24
C PRO A 2 5.22 -17.94 1.30
N LYS A 3 5.08 -16.68 0.84
CA LYS A 3 5.07 -15.53 1.74
C LYS A 3 3.77 -15.56 2.54
N ALA A 4 3.89 -15.27 3.77
CA ALA A 4 2.89 -15.47 4.82
C ALA A 4 1.61 -14.58 4.71
N ALA A 5 1.60 -13.39 4.01
CA ALA A 5 0.36 -12.64 3.68
C ALA A 5 -0.54 -13.39 2.73
N ASP A 6 0.07 -14.18 1.87
CA ASP A 6 -0.62 -15.04 0.94
C ASP A 6 -1.44 -16.12 1.68
N ILE A 7 -0.90 -16.68 2.77
CA ILE A 7 -1.60 -17.66 3.60
C ILE A 7 -2.82 -17.05 4.27
N GLY A 8 -2.72 -15.79 4.73
CA GLY A 8 -3.79 -15.10 5.43
C GLY A 8 -4.98 -14.76 4.57
N GLY A 9 -4.75 -14.06 3.48
CA GLY A 9 -5.79 -13.71 2.53
C GLY A 9 -6.42 -14.95 1.89
N LYS A 10 -5.61 -15.93 1.48
CA LYS A 10 -6.08 -17.21 0.94
C LYS A 10 -6.97 -17.94 1.94
N ARG A 11 -6.55 -18.02 3.20
CA ARG A 11 -7.32 -18.71 4.24
C ARG A 11 -8.67 -18.05 4.51
N LEU A 12 -8.71 -16.71 4.61
CA LEU A 12 -9.96 -15.97 4.80
C LEU A 12 -10.93 -16.20 3.66
N ILE A 13 -10.47 -16.05 2.43
CA ILE A 13 -11.34 -16.19 1.25
C ILE A 13 -11.75 -17.65 1.05
N SER A 14 -10.87 -18.61 1.34
CA SER A 14 -11.17 -20.04 1.19
C SER A 14 -12.21 -20.58 2.16
N LEU A 15 -12.54 -19.85 3.23
CA LEU A 15 -13.61 -20.26 4.18
C LEU A 15 -14.99 -20.28 3.52
N ALA A 16 -15.28 -19.33 2.64
CA ALA A 16 -16.56 -19.23 1.93
C ALA A 16 -16.34 -18.54 0.57
N PRO A 17 -15.65 -19.19 -0.38
CA PRO A 17 -15.21 -18.54 -1.61
C PRO A 17 -16.37 -18.04 -2.47
N ASP A 18 -17.46 -18.80 -2.59
CA ASP A 18 -18.65 -18.39 -3.35
C ASP A 18 -19.26 -17.12 -2.74
N ALA A 19 -19.51 -17.12 -1.42
CA ALA A 19 -20.08 -15.98 -0.73
C ALA A 19 -19.16 -14.73 -0.82
N TRP A 20 -17.84 -14.93 -0.71
CA TRP A 20 -16.88 -13.86 -0.90
C TRP A 20 -16.93 -13.28 -2.30
N LEU A 21 -16.90 -14.14 -3.33
CA LEU A 21 -16.98 -13.70 -4.73
C LEU A 21 -18.27 -12.98 -5.04
N GLN A 22 -19.42 -13.51 -4.60
CA GLN A 22 -20.73 -12.88 -4.78
C GLN A 22 -20.77 -11.49 -4.12
N TRP A 23 -20.17 -11.36 -2.94
CA TRP A 23 -20.10 -10.08 -2.23
C TRP A 23 -19.19 -9.06 -2.95
N VAL A 24 -17.96 -9.41 -3.31
CA VAL A 24 -17.03 -8.46 -3.92
C VAL A 24 -17.39 -8.13 -5.36
N THR A 25 -17.98 -9.07 -6.11
CA THR A 25 -18.43 -8.83 -7.49
C THR A 25 -19.80 -8.17 -7.55
N GLN A 26 -20.59 -8.22 -6.48
CA GLN A 26 -22.01 -7.83 -6.42
C GLN A 26 -22.89 -8.64 -7.38
N ARG A 27 -22.53 -9.92 -7.57
CA ARG A 27 -23.20 -10.82 -8.52
C ARG A 27 -23.52 -12.16 -7.85
N PRO A 28 -24.78 -12.49 -7.60
CA PRO A 28 -25.20 -13.71 -6.90
C PRO A 28 -25.01 -14.99 -7.73
N ASP A 29 -24.80 -14.88 -9.05
CA ASP A 29 -24.60 -15.97 -9.98
C ASP A 29 -23.13 -16.40 -10.13
N VAL A 30 -22.21 -15.75 -9.43
CA VAL A 30 -20.78 -16.07 -9.46
C VAL A 30 -20.48 -17.22 -8.49
N VAL A 31 -19.78 -18.24 -8.99
CA VAL A 31 -19.35 -19.42 -8.25
C VAL A 31 -17.86 -19.58 -8.37
N ALA A 32 -17.18 -19.84 -7.25
CA ALA A 32 -15.76 -20.17 -7.23
C ALA A 32 -15.52 -21.53 -7.88
N ARG A 33 -14.45 -21.64 -8.65
CA ARG A 33 -13.96 -22.94 -9.18
C ARG A 33 -12.82 -23.44 -8.31
N ASP A 34 -11.75 -22.68 -8.27
CA ASP A 34 -10.53 -23.01 -7.54
C ASP A 34 -9.78 -21.73 -7.13
N ILE A 35 -8.99 -21.83 -6.09
CA ILE A 35 -8.03 -20.80 -5.69
C ILE A 35 -6.72 -21.11 -6.42
N VAL A 36 -6.34 -20.28 -7.39
CA VAL A 36 -5.17 -20.48 -8.22
C VAL A 36 -3.94 -19.77 -7.64
N THR A 37 -2.74 -20.19 -8.07
CA THR A 37 -1.52 -19.52 -7.66
C THR A 37 -1.42 -18.11 -8.24
N SER A 38 -1.00 -17.16 -7.41
CA SER A 38 -0.76 -15.76 -7.77
C SER A 38 0.72 -15.43 -7.94
N GLU A 39 1.60 -16.44 -7.95
CA GLU A 39 3.04 -16.26 -8.18
C GLU A 39 3.34 -16.00 -9.65
N PHE A 40 4.09 -14.93 -9.92
CA PHE A 40 4.56 -14.57 -11.25
C PHE A 40 6.08 -14.68 -11.30
N GLN A 41 6.62 -15.55 -12.15
CA GLN A 41 8.04 -15.93 -12.19
C GLN A 41 9.01 -14.78 -12.52
N TRP A 42 8.54 -13.73 -13.19
CA TRP A 42 9.38 -12.63 -13.70
C TRP A 42 9.43 -11.42 -12.78
N ILE A 43 8.52 -11.32 -11.85
CA ILE A 43 8.43 -10.21 -10.91
C ILE A 43 8.23 -10.85 -9.55
N SER A 44 9.10 -10.57 -8.60
CA SER A 44 8.95 -10.97 -7.19
C SER A 44 7.77 -10.22 -6.54
N ARG A 45 6.60 -10.23 -7.21
CA ARG A 45 5.37 -9.59 -6.78
C ARG A 45 4.25 -10.58 -6.87
N GLU A 46 3.56 -10.74 -5.77
CA GLU A 46 2.39 -11.59 -5.64
C GLU A 46 1.19 -10.68 -5.38
N SER A 47 0.04 -10.96 -5.99
CA SER A 47 -1.25 -10.46 -5.51
C SER A 47 -1.66 -11.26 -4.29
N ASP A 48 -2.45 -10.69 -3.38
CA ASP A 48 -2.79 -11.39 -2.15
C ASP A 48 -3.59 -12.68 -2.42
N VAL A 49 -4.65 -12.61 -3.23
CA VAL A 49 -5.43 -13.81 -3.58
C VAL A 49 -6.01 -13.72 -4.99
N LEU A 50 -5.83 -14.77 -5.79
CA LEU A 50 -6.41 -14.92 -7.10
C LEU A 50 -7.35 -16.14 -7.11
N VAL A 51 -8.62 -15.91 -7.42
CA VAL A 51 -9.67 -16.94 -7.42
C VAL A 51 -10.22 -17.10 -8.84
N ARG A 52 -10.23 -18.33 -9.35
CA ARG A 52 -10.97 -18.67 -10.57
C ARG A 52 -12.46 -18.79 -10.24
N ALA A 53 -13.27 -18.08 -10.97
CA ALA A 53 -14.71 -17.98 -10.78
C ALA A 53 -15.44 -18.30 -12.07
N TYR A 54 -16.73 -18.60 -11.95
CA TYR A 54 -17.63 -18.83 -13.09
C TYR A 54 -18.93 -18.07 -12.86
N SER A 55 -19.50 -17.55 -13.93
CA SER A 55 -20.90 -17.13 -13.95
C SER A 55 -21.54 -17.50 -15.28
N PRO A 56 -22.87 -17.77 -15.32
CA PRO A 56 -23.56 -18.14 -16.58
C PRO A 56 -23.44 -17.09 -17.68
N GLN A 57 -23.24 -15.82 -17.31
CA GLN A 57 -23.18 -14.70 -18.24
C GLN A 57 -21.77 -14.41 -18.74
N ASN A 58 -20.72 -14.72 -17.95
CA ASN A 58 -19.33 -14.35 -18.25
C ASN A 58 -18.41 -15.57 -18.41
N ASN A 59 -18.95 -16.80 -18.28
CA ASN A 59 -18.14 -18.03 -18.27
C ASN A 59 -17.08 -18.02 -17.14
N ASP A 60 -15.91 -18.64 -17.37
CA ASP A 60 -14.80 -18.63 -16.45
C ASP A 60 -14.06 -17.29 -16.48
N PHE A 61 -13.69 -16.76 -15.33
CA PHE A 61 -12.89 -15.55 -15.16
C PHE A 61 -12.09 -15.60 -13.84
N LEU A 62 -11.20 -14.65 -13.66
CA LEU A 62 -10.41 -14.52 -12.44
C LEU A 62 -10.91 -13.34 -11.61
N VAL A 63 -11.02 -13.53 -10.30
CA VAL A 63 -11.18 -12.44 -9.33
C VAL A 63 -9.86 -12.25 -8.60
N LEU A 64 -9.22 -11.12 -8.88
CA LEU A 64 -7.97 -10.73 -8.25
C LEU A 64 -8.30 -9.87 -7.03
N ASN A 65 -7.96 -10.36 -5.84
CA ASN A 65 -8.18 -9.66 -4.58
C ASN A 65 -6.86 -9.12 -4.04
N GLU A 66 -6.80 -7.83 -3.79
CA GLU A 66 -5.67 -7.15 -3.19
C GLU A 66 -6.12 -6.50 -1.88
N LEU A 67 -5.60 -6.97 -0.74
CA LEU A 67 -5.93 -6.47 0.59
C LEU A 67 -4.85 -5.47 1.03
N GLN A 68 -5.28 -4.26 1.38
CA GLN A 68 -4.36 -3.22 1.86
C GLN A 68 -4.80 -2.75 3.24
N LEU A 69 -3.86 -2.75 4.19
CA LEU A 69 -4.15 -2.18 5.50
C LEU A 69 -4.56 -0.71 5.37
N ARG A 70 -3.86 0.07 4.53
CA ARG A 70 -4.21 1.44 4.14
C ARG A 70 -3.86 1.64 2.66
N TYR A 71 -4.72 2.37 1.95
CA TYR A 71 -4.49 2.72 0.54
C TYR A 71 -3.20 3.53 0.36
N THR A 72 -2.49 3.24 -0.71
CA THR A 72 -1.33 4.03 -1.17
C THR A 72 -1.52 4.51 -2.60
N PRO A 73 -0.97 5.68 -3.02
CA PRO A 73 -1.08 6.19 -4.39
C PRO A 73 -0.50 5.27 -5.48
N ARG A 74 0.28 4.26 -5.10
CA ARG A 74 0.83 3.25 -6.03
C ARG A 74 -0.16 2.16 -6.43
N MET A 75 -1.28 2.04 -5.70
CA MET A 75 -2.26 0.97 -5.91
C MET A 75 -2.81 0.92 -7.35
N PRO A 76 -3.15 2.03 -8.03
CA PRO A 76 -3.62 1.95 -9.41
C PRO A 76 -2.64 1.23 -10.35
N ARG A 77 -1.34 1.53 -10.22
CA ARG A 77 -0.28 0.90 -11.03
C ARG A 77 -0.13 -0.59 -10.70
N ARG A 78 -0.23 -0.95 -9.41
CA ARG A 78 -0.18 -2.36 -8.97
C ARG A 78 -1.37 -3.14 -9.50
N MET A 79 -2.59 -2.62 -9.36
CA MET A 79 -3.82 -3.26 -9.85
C MET A 79 -3.75 -3.55 -11.35
N ARG A 80 -3.23 -2.58 -12.15
CA ARG A 80 -2.98 -2.81 -13.58
C ARG A 80 -1.97 -3.93 -13.82
N ALA A 81 -0.82 -3.88 -13.13
CA ALA A 81 0.24 -4.85 -13.34
C ALA A 81 -0.24 -6.28 -13.00
N TYR A 82 -0.92 -6.43 -11.88
CA TYR A 82 -1.42 -7.74 -11.42
C TYR A 82 -2.55 -8.27 -12.32
N ALA A 83 -3.49 -7.41 -12.73
CA ALA A 83 -4.54 -7.81 -13.65
C ALA A 83 -3.97 -8.29 -14.98
N ALA A 84 -3.04 -7.53 -15.58
CA ALA A 84 -2.42 -7.90 -16.85
C ALA A 84 -1.59 -9.20 -16.76
N LEU A 85 -0.85 -9.40 -15.67
CA LEU A 85 -0.08 -10.62 -15.45
C LEU A 85 -0.98 -11.83 -15.21
N ALA A 86 -2.10 -11.66 -14.51
CA ALA A 86 -3.07 -12.72 -14.29
C ALA A 86 -3.76 -13.12 -15.60
N GLU A 87 -4.19 -12.14 -16.39
CA GLU A 87 -4.81 -12.36 -17.70
C GLU A 87 -3.85 -13.07 -18.65
N GLU A 88 -2.62 -12.62 -18.76
CA GLU A 88 -1.58 -13.23 -19.61
C GLU A 88 -1.28 -14.67 -19.20
N ARG A 89 -1.17 -14.93 -17.89
CA ARG A 89 -0.80 -16.27 -17.37
C ARG A 89 -1.90 -17.31 -17.55
N TYR A 90 -3.16 -16.91 -17.37
CA TYR A 90 -4.28 -17.86 -17.29
C TYR A 90 -5.20 -17.81 -18.50
N ASP A 91 -4.99 -16.86 -19.41
CA ASP A 91 -5.85 -16.64 -20.61
C ASP A 91 -7.34 -16.52 -20.24
N LEU A 92 -7.62 -15.82 -19.12
CA LEU A 92 -8.96 -15.58 -18.60
C LEU A 92 -9.16 -14.11 -18.26
N PRO A 93 -10.37 -13.56 -18.51
CA PRO A 93 -10.70 -12.19 -18.09
C PRO A 93 -10.51 -12.03 -16.56
N VAL A 94 -10.05 -10.86 -16.14
CA VAL A 94 -9.77 -10.55 -14.73
C VAL A 94 -10.74 -9.50 -14.20
N PHE A 95 -11.32 -9.75 -13.03
CA PHE A 95 -12.07 -8.79 -12.24
C PHE A 95 -11.22 -8.37 -11.03
N PRO A 96 -10.53 -7.22 -11.11
CA PRO A 96 -9.64 -6.79 -10.05
C PRO A 96 -10.41 -6.09 -8.92
N VAL A 97 -10.11 -6.43 -7.67
CA VAL A 97 -10.74 -5.87 -6.47
C VAL A 97 -9.66 -5.41 -5.50
N LEU A 98 -9.71 -4.14 -5.11
CA LEU A 98 -8.89 -3.55 -4.06
C LEU A 98 -9.73 -3.45 -2.79
N ILE A 99 -9.30 -4.11 -1.71
CA ILE A 99 -9.95 -4.09 -0.40
C ILE A 99 -9.08 -3.28 0.56
N ASN A 100 -9.55 -2.10 0.96
CA ASN A 100 -8.88 -1.28 1.96
C ASN A 100 -9.47 -1.57 3.34
N ILE A 101 -8.61 -1.91 4.31
CA ILE A 101 -9.02 -2.34 5.65
C ILE A 101 -9.25 -1.14 6.56
N LEU A 102 -8.30 -0.19 6.60
CA LEU A 102 -8.36 1.02 7.42
C LEU A 102 -8.42 2.27 6.55
N PRO A 103 -9.09 3.34 7.00
CA PRO A 103 -9.10 4.60 6.28
C PRO A 103 -7.69 5.18 6.17
N SER A 104 -7.41 5.76 5.00
CA SER A 104 -6.20 6.55 4.75
C SER A 104 -6.36 7.97 5.30
N THR A 105 -5.28 8.75 5.30
CA THR A 105 -5.36 10.17 5.65
C THR A 105 -6.32 10.90 4.70
N PRO A 106 -7.08 11.90 5.19
CA PRO A 106 -8.10 12.60 4.39
C PRO A 106 -7.59 13.22 3.08
N ALA A 107 -6.30 13.53 3.00
CA ALA A 107 -5.66 14.09 1.81
C ALA A 107 -5.50 13.10 0.66
N VAL A 108 -5.60 11.79 0.91
CA VAL A 108 -5.37 10.76 -0.11
C VAL A 108 -6.68 10.36 -0.77
N LYS A 109 -6.84 10.73 -2.04
CA LYS A 109 -7.98 10.31 -2.85
C LYS A 109 -7.78 8.85 -3.31
N ILE A 110 -8.70 7.98 -2.92
CA ILE A 110 -8.71 6.58 -3.35
C ILE A 110 -9.20 6.52 -4.81
N ALA A 111 -8.34 6.05 -5.70
CA ALA A 111 -8.68 5.86 -7.10
C ALA A 111 -9.32 4.49 -7.31
N SER A 112 -10.21 4.37 -8.30
CA SER A 112 -10.82 3.11 -8.80
C SER A 112 -10.37 2.77 -10.22
N ARG A 113 -9.41 3.51 -10.74
CA ARG A 113 -8.88 3.36 -12.10
C ARG A 113 -7.40 3.76 -12.14
N TYR A 114 -6.63 3.02 -12.89
CA TYR A 114 -5.34 3.45 -13.40
C TYR A 114 -5.53 4.09 -14.77
N GLU A 115 -4.94 5.24 -14.97
CA GLU A 115 -4.84 5.90 -16.28
C GLU A 115 -3.44 6.45 -16.48
N SER A 116 -2.91 6.28 -17.68
CA SER A 116 -1.69 6.94 -18.12
C SER A 116 -1.76 7.23 -19.60
N GLU A 117 -1.16 8.34 -20.01
CA GLU A 117 -0.93 8.68 -21.40
C GLU A 117 0.54 9.05 -21.59
N PHE A 118 1.18 8.44 -22.57
CA PHE A 118 2.56 8.72 -22.92
C PHE A 118 2.74 8.62 -24.43
N MET A 119 3.20 9.69 -25.06
CA MET A 119 3.43 9.79 -26.52
C MET A 119 2.21 9.38 -27.35
N GLY A 120 1.00 9.77 -26.94
CA GLY A 120 -0.25 9.43 -27.62
C GLY A 120 -0.78 8.03 -27.33
N MET A 121 -0.03 7.19 -26.62
CA MET A 121 -0.49 5.87 -26.20
C MET A 121 -1.17 5.95 -24.85
N ARG A 122 -2.39 5.41 -24.77
CA ARG A 122 -3.19 5.36 -23.54
C ARG A 122 -3.19 3.98 -22.95
N ALA A 123 -3.15 3.92 -21.62
CA ALA A 123 -3.37 2.71 -20.87
C ALA A 123 -4.32 2.99 -19.73
N CYS A 124 -5.34 2.14 -19.55
CA CYS A 124 -6.25 2.21 -18.43
C CYS A 124 -6.52 0.82 -17.86
N GLN A 125 -6.87 0.79 -16.56
CA GLN A 125 -7.34 -0.39 -15.87
C GLN A 125 -8.34 0.02 -14.81
N ASP A 126 -9.59 -0.39 -14.97
CA ASP A 126 -10.62 -0.26 -13.95
C ASP A 126 -10.48 -1.37 -12.91
N TYR A 127 -10.84 -1.08 -11.67
CA TYR A 127 -10.92 -2.06 -10.59
C TYR A 127 -11.97 -1.65 -9.56
N LYS A 128 -12.58 -2.66 -8.94
CA LYS A 128 -13.52 -2.44 -7.84
C LYS A 128 -12.74 -2.02 -6.61
N VAL A 129 -13.26 -1.02 -5.88
CA VAL A 129 -12.74 -0.64 -4.57
C VAL A 129 -13.77 -0.98 -3.51
N VAL A 130 -13.33 -1.68 -2.48
CA VAL A 130 -14.10 -2.00 -1.27
C VAL A 130 -13.37 -1.37 -0.09
N ASN A 131 -14.03 -0.44 0.60
CA ASN A 131 -13.49 0.18 1.81
C ASN A 131 -14.24 -0.42 3.01
N LEU A 132 -13.58 -1.23 3.82
CA LEU A 132 -14.24 -2.00 4.88
C LEU A 132 -14.96 -1.10 5.89
N TRP A 133 -14.42 0.07 6.21
CA TRP A 133 -15.06 1.03 7.13
C TRP A 133 -16.38 1.63 6.62
N THR A 134 -16.75 1.39 5.35
CA THR A 134 -18.04 1.80 4.79
C THR A 134 -19.07 0.66 4.81
N ILE A 135 -18.66 -0.55 5.12
CA ILE A 135 -19.48 -1.75 5.14
C ILE A 135 -20.09 -1.90 6.53
N GLU A 136 -21.43 -2.05 6.61
CA GLU A 136 -22.12 -2.22 7.89
C GLU A 136 -21.69 -3.53 8.57
N ALA A 137 -21.30 -3.47 9.84
CA ALA A 137 -20.84 -4.63 10.60
C ALA A 137 -21.91 -5.74 10.70
N ASP A 138 -23.18 -5.37 10.67
CA ASP A 138 -24.29 -6.31 10.65
C ASP A 138 -24.26 -7.28 9.47
N LEU A 139 -23.62 -6.90 8.35
CA LEU A 139 -23.46 -7.78 7.19
C LEU A 139 -22.70 -9.07 7.56
N ALA A 140 -21.68 -8.97 8.39
CA ALA A 140 -20.90 -10.13 8.86
C ALA A 140 -21.74 -11.14 9.65
N PHE A 141 -22.88 -10.71 10.22
CA PHE A 141 -23.75 -11.55 11.04
C PHE A 141 -25.01 -12.03 10.34
N ARG A 142 -25.46 -11.34 9.29
CA ARG A 142 -26.74 -11.67 8.60
C ARG A 142 -26.56 -12.62 7.42
N GLN A 143 -25.39 -12.61 6.80
CA GLN A 143 -25.09 -13.46 5.64
C GLN A 143 -24.05 -14.52 6.03
N PRO A 144 -24.04 -15.71 5.37
CA PRO A 144 -23.05 -16.74 5.63
C PRO A 144 -21.70 -16.35 5.03
N LEU A 145 -21.14 -15.20 5.47
CA LEU A 145 -19.86 -14.68 5.04
C LEU A 145 -18.89 -14.62 6.24
N PRO A 146 -18.45 -15.80 6.76
CA PRO A 146 -17.61 -15.88 7.96
C PRO A 146 -16.27 -15.16 7.80
N SER A 147 -15.81 -14.98 6.56
CA SER A 147 -14.60 -14.23 6.22
C SER A 147 -14.62 -12.76 6.67
N LEU A 148 -15.79 -12.17 6.91
CA LEU A 148 -15.91 -10.80 7.43
C LEU A 148 -15.83 -10.72 8.96
N LEU A 149 -16.04 -11.80 9.70
CA LEU A 149 -16.05 -11.79 11.16
C LEU A 149 -14.77 -11.21 11.78
N PRO A 150 -13.55 -11.54 11.31
CA PRO A 150 -12.33 -10.94 11.83
C PRO A 150 -12.25 -9.43 11.61
N PHE A 151 -12.88 -8.92 10.56
CA PHE A 151 -12.87 -7.50 10.20
C PHE A 151 -13.95 -6.68 10.93
N VAL A 152 -14.84 -7.29 11.69
CA VAL A 152 -15.93 -6.58 12.39
C VAL A 152 -15.44 -5.31 13.10
N PRO A 153 -14.32 -5.29 13.82
CA PRO A 153 -13.87 -4.07 14.53
C PRO A 153 -13.65 -2.86 13.60
N VAL A 154 -13.29 -3.10 12.34
CA VAL A 154 -12.98 -2.05 11.35
C VAL A 154 -14.14 -1.78 10.39
N LEU A 155 -15.23 -2.52 10.50
CA LEU A 155 -16.46 -2.26 9.76
C LEU A 155 -17.27 -1.12 10.43
N LYS A 156 -18.13 -0.49 9.66
CA LYS A 156 -18.98 0.59 10.15
C LYS A 156 -19.94 0.08 11.24
N GLY A 157 -19.86 0.68 12.42
CA GLY A 157 -20.65 0.24 13.59
C GLY A 157 -20.16 -1.06 14.22
N GLY A 158 -18.91 -1.44 13.95
CA GLY A 158 -18.26 -2.62 14.55
C GLY A 158 -17.17 -2.28 15.56
N ASP A 159 -16.89 -1.00 15.78
CA ASP A 159 -15.80 -0.45 16.59
C ASP A 159 -16.11 -0.40 18.09
N ASP A 160 -17.20 -1.04 18.53
CA ASP A 160 -17.57 -1.14 19.94
C ASP A 160 -17.30 -2.54 20.54
N GLU A 161 -17.21 -2.59 21.87
CA GLU A 161 -16.97 -3.82 22.63
C GLU A 161 -18.04 -4.90 22.36
N SER A 162 -19.30 -4.52 22.18
CA SER A 162 -20.43 -5.43 22.00
C SER A 162 -20.32 -6.15 20.64
N ALA A 163 -20.01 -5.41 19.58
CA ALA A 163 -19.81 -5.95 18.22
C ALA A 163 -18.63 -6.93 18.20
N VAL A 164 -17.48 -6.56 18.80
CA VAL A 164 -16.30 -7.41 18.87
C VAL A 164 -16.57 -8.69 19.68
N ARG A 165 -17.28 -8.60 20.82
CA ARG A 165 -17.69 -9.77 21.61
C ARG A 165 -18.66 -10.67 20.83
N ARG A 166 -19.55 -10.08 20.03
CA ARG A 166 -20.47 -10.83 19.17
C ARG A 166 -19.72 -11.57 18.08
N ALA A 167 -18.74 -10.94 17.42
CA ALA A 167 -17.88 -11.55 16.42
C ALA A 167 -17.06 -12.70 17.02
N LEU A 168 -16.47 -12.49 18.19
CA LEU A 168 -15.70 -13.52 18.90
C LEU A 168 -16.59 -14.76 19.20
N ARG A 169 -17.80 -14.56 19.67
CA ARG A 169 -18.72 -15.67 19.92
C ARG A 169 -19.08 -16.42 18.64
N ALA A 170 -19.26 -15.71 17.52
CA ALA A 170 -19.54 -16.33 16.24
C ALA A 170 -18.36 -17.16 15.72
N LEU A 171 -17.12 -16.66 15.88
CA LEU A 171 -15.90 -17.40 15.54
C LEU A 171 -15.77 -18.67 16.40
N ARG A 172 -16.03 -18.59 17.71
CA ARG A 172 -15.94 -19.73 18.64
C ARG A 172 -17.05 -20.78 18.48
N ALA A 173 -18.14 -20.40 17.83
CA ALA A 173 -19.26 -21.33 17.57
C ALA A 173 -18.96 -22.37 16.47
N ASP A 174 -17.93 -22.12 15.63
CA ASP A 174 -17.48 -23.04 14.57
C ASP A 174 -15.96 -23.26 14.75
N GLU A 175 -15.57 -24.52 15.00
CA GLU A 175 -14.15 -24.90 15.22
C GLU A 175 -13.25 -24.46 14.05
N ARG A 176 -13.77 -24.47 12.82
CA ARG A 176 -13.02 -24.04 11.63
C ARG A 176 -12.70 -22.56 11.60
N LEU A 177 -13.50 -21.75 12.32
CA LEU A 177 -13.37 -20.29 12.40
C LEU A 177 -12.57 -19.84 13.63
N SER A 178 -12.43 -20.70 14.63
CA SER A 178 -11.72 -20.36 15.89
C SER A 178 -10.29 -19.90 15.65
N GLU A 179 -9.64 -20.43 14.64
CA GLU A 179 -8.29 -20.02 14.23
C GLU A 179 -8.19 -18.58 13.73
N LEU A 180 -9.31 -17.91 13.48
CA LEU A 180 -9.37 -16.50 13.07
C LEU A 180 -9.47 -15.52 14.24
N GLU A 181 -9.58 -16.02 15.50
CA GLU A 181 -9.61 -15.15 16.68
C GLU A 181 -8.40 -14.20 16.78
N PRO A 182 -7.15 -14.63 16.47
CA PRO A 182 -6.01 -13.72 16.48
C PRO A 182 -6.16 -12.56 15.50
N LEU A 183 -6.78 -12.80 14.35
CA LEU A 183 -7.03 -11.77 13.35
C LEU A 183 -8.09 -10.77 13.81
N LEU A 184 -9.17 -11.25 14.47
CA LEU A 184 -10.15 -10.37 15.12
C LEU A 184 -9.48 -9.49 16.18
N ALA A 185 -8.62 -10.07 17.04
CA ALA A 185 -7.89 -9.34 18.05
C ALA A 185 -6.95 -8.29 17.44
N PHE A 186 -6.26 -8.64 16.36
CA PHE A 186 -5.40 -7.72 15.62
C PHE A 186 -6.19 -6.51 15.11
N PHE A 187 -7.30 -6.71 14.41
CA PHE A 187 -8.11 -5.60 13.91
C PHE A 187 -8.79 -4.81 15.03
N ALA A 188 -9.19 -5.46 16.13
CA ALA A 188 -9.72 -4.78 17.30
C ALA A 188 -8.69 -3.82 17.93
N SER A 189 -7.40 -4.13 17.86
CA SER A 189 -6.33 -3.28 18.41
C SER A 189 -6.17 -1.92 17.69
N PHE A 190 -6.74 -1.74 16.51
CA PHE A 190 -6.74 -0.46 15.79
C PHE A 190 -7.85 0.50 16.26
N VAL A 191 -8.89 -0.03 16.91
CA VAL A 191 -10.11 0.73 17.24
C VAL A 191 -10.44 0.72 18.72
N LEU A 192 -9.96 -0.27 19.49
CA LEU A 192 -10.15 -0.41 20.91
C LEU A 192 -8.82 -0.32 21.68
N GLU A 193 -8.90 0.12 22.93
CA GLU A 193 -7.72 0.11 23.81
C GLU A 193 -7.20 -1.33 24.02
N THR A 194 -5.88 -1.49 24.03
CA THR A 194 -5.21 -2.79 24.20
C THR A 194 -5.68 -3.54 25.45
N ARG A 195 -5.96 -2.82 26.54
CA ARG A 195 -6.49 -3.41 27.79
C ARG A 195 -7.85 -4.06 27.57
N LEU A 196 -8.74 -3.38 26.83
CA LEU A 196 -10.07 -3.86 26.53
C LEU A 196 -10.02 -5.08 25.59
N VAL A 197 -9.17 -5.04 24.56
CA VAL A 197 -8.97 -6.20 23.66
C VAL A 197 -8.53 -7.42 24.45
N ARG A 198 -7.56 -7.31 25.36
CA ARG A 198 -7.13 -8.40 26.25
C ARG A 198 -8.29 -8.95 27.09
N GLN A 199 -9.10 -8.07 27.66
CA GLN A 199 -10.24 -8.46 28.47
C GLN A 199 -11.32 -9.20 27.66
N ILE A 200 -11.57 -8.75 26.41
CA ILE A 200 -12.54 -9.38 25.51
C ILE A 200 -12.07 -10.78 25.12
N MET A 201 -10.84 -10.90 24.67
CA MET A 201 -10.26 -12.15 24.16
C MET A 201 -10.01 -13.15 25.29
N ARG A 202 -9.86 -12.70 26.53
CA ARG A 202 -9.45 -13.52 27.70
C ARG A 202 -8.10 -14.22 27.49
N TRP A 203 -7.23 -13.61 26.71
CA TRP A 203 -5.88 -14.10 26.43
C TRP A 203 -4.83 -13.20 27.07
N ASP A 204 -3.69 -13.80 27.40
CA ASP A 204 -2.47 -13.02 27.51
C ASP A 204 -2.01 -12.65 26.08
N MET A 205 -1.54 -11.41 25.90
CA MET A 205 -0.99 -10.95 24.60
C MET A 205 0.24 -11.78 24.16
N ALA A 206 0.82 -12.58 25.06
CA ALA A 206 1.84 -13.56 24.73
C ALA A 206 1.33 -14.58 23.69
N VAL A 207 0.11 -15.10 23.86
CA VAL A 207 -0.51 -16.06 22.95
C VAL A 207 -0.74 -15.45 21.57
N LEU A 208 -1.06 -14.15 21.53
CA LEU A 208 -1.21 -13.42 20.25
C LEU A 208 0.12 -13.28 19.53
N ARG A 209 1.21 -13.04 20.27
CA ARG A 209 2.57 -12.94 19.72
C ARG A 209 3.13 -14.28 19.24
N GLU A 210 2.68 -15.38 19.83
CA GLU A 210 3.05 -16.75 19.42
C GLU A 210 2.22 -17.26 18.25
N SER A 211 1.11 -16.58 17.92
CA SER A 211 0.29 -16.91 16.74
C SER A 211 1.13 -16.73 15.47
N PRO A 212 1.25 -17.76 14.63
CA PRO A 212 1.95 -17.65 13.34
C PRO A 212 1.44 -16.48 12.50
N TRP A 213 0.14 -16.21 12.56
CA TRP A 213 -0.54 -15.10 11.90
C TRP A 213 -0.11 -13.71 12.38
N TYR A 214 0.06 -13.54 13.69
CA TYR A 214 0.50 -12.27 14.25
C TYR A 214 1.96 -11.99 13.86
N GLN A 215 2.81 -12.99 13.97
CA GLN A 215 4.22 -12.89 13.56
C GLN A 215 4.34 -12.56 12.08
N GLU A 216 3.53 -13.20 11.28
CA GLU A 216 3.44 -13.01 9.86
C GLU A 216 3.03 -11.59 9.47
N ILE A 217 1.96 -11.04 10.04
CA ILE A 217 1.51 -9.66 9.81
C ILE A 217 2.57 -8.67 10.31
N LEU A 218 3.24 -8.97 11.43
CA LEU A 218 4.30 -8.13 11.98
C LEU A 218 5.52 -8.11 11.05
N GLU A 219 5.95 -9.28 10.56
CA GLU A 219 7.07 -9.42 9.63
C GLU A 219 6.81 -8.69 8.31
N GLN A 220 5.61 -8.82 7.78
CA GLN A 220 5.20 -8.07 6.57
C GLN A 220 5.09 -6.57 6.81
N GLY A 221 4.57 -6.16 7.97
CA GLY A 221 4.54 -4.76 8.36
C GLY A 221 5.96 -4.19 8.44
N LEU A 222 6.89 -4.97 8.98
CA LEU A 222 8.31 -4.61 9.08
C LEU A 222 8.98 -4.58 7.69
N GLU A 223 8.78 -5.61 6.86
CA GLU A 223 9.34 -5.68 5.50
C GLU A 223 8.82 -4.53 4.63
N ARG A 224 7.51 -4.27 4.65
CA ARG A 224 6.90 -3.15 3.93
C ARG A 224 7.37 -1.80 4.46
N GLY A 225 7.50 -1.65 5.78
CA GLY A 225 8.03 -0.45 6.41
C GLY A 225 9.49 -0.21 6.03
N LEU A 226 10.29 -1.26 5.98
CA LEU A 226 11.68 -1.20 5.56
C LEU A 226 11.81 -0.84 4.06
N GLU A 227 11.02 -1.49 3.20
CA GLU A 227 11.00 -1.21 1.76
C GLU A 227 10.57 0.24 1.48
N GLN A 228 9.50 0.70 2.15
CA GLN A 228 9.05 2.10 2.05
C GLN A 228 10.08 3.08 2.59
N GLY A 229 10.71 2.76 3.73
CA GLY A 229 11.76 3.60 4.32
C GLY A 229 13.00 3.67 3.45
N LEU A 230 13.45 2.56 2.86
CA LEU A 230 14.57 2.52 1.91
C LEU A 230 14.27 3.32 0.64
N GLU A 231 13.06 3.20 0.10
CA GLU A 231 12.70 3.91 -1.13
C GLU A 231 12.57 5.42 -0.88
N GLN A 232 11.92 5.83 0.23
CA GLN A 232 11.85 7.23 0.63
C GLN A 232 13.24 7.80 0.92
N GLY A 233 14.08 7.04 1.64
CA GLY A 233 15.47 7.43 1.90
C GLY A 233 16.30 7.57 0.62
N ARG A 234 16.08 6.68 -0.35
CA ARG A 234 16.75 6.77 -1.66
C ARG A 234 16.28 7.98 -2.48
N GLU A 235 14.96 8.24 -2.50
CA GLU A 235 14.40 9.41 -3.21
C GLU A 235 14.92 10.71 -2.59
N GLN A 236 14.85 10.84 -1.26
CA GLN A 236 15.36 12.01 -0.54
C GLN A 236 16.87 12.16 -0.70
N GLY A 237 17.64 11.07 -0.63
CA GLY A 237 19.09 11.10 -0.82
C GLY A 237 19.48 11.49 -2.25
N LEU A 238 18.71 11.07 -3.26
CA LEU A 238 18.94 11.47 -4.65
C LEU A 238 18.65 12.96 -4.86
N GLU A 239 17.54 13.45 -4.31
CA GLU A 239 17.13 14.86 -4.39
C GLU A 239 18.16 15.76 -3.70
N GLN A 240 18.53 15.43 -2.46
CA GLN A 240 19.56 16.17 -1.72
C GLN A 240 20.93 16.12 -2.39
N GLY A 241 21.30 14.94 -2.93
CA GLY A 241 22.57 14.77 -3.65
C GLY A 241 22.61 15.58 -4.95
N LEU A 242 21.47 15.66 -5.67
CA LEU A 242 21.35 16.48 -6.88
C LEU A 242 21.45 17.97 -6.53
N GLU A 243 20.73 18.43 -5.52
CA GLU A 243 20.74 19.82 -5.08
C GLU A 243 22.16 20.23 -4.61
N GLN A 244 22.82 19.40 -3.79
CA GLN A 244 24.19 19.64 -3.36
C GLN A 244 25.18 19.64 -4.54
N GLY A 245 25.01 18.70 -5.48
CA GLY A 245 25.82 18.62 -6.69
C GLY A 245 25.71 19.86 -7.57
N LEU A 246 24.49 20.34 -7.78
CA LEU A 246 24.21 21.57 -8.52
C LEU A 246 24.82 22.79 -7.82
N ARG A 247 24.66 22.91 -6.50
CA ARG A 247 25.22 24.01 -5.70
C ARG A 247 26.75 24.02 -5.76
N LEU A 248 27.39 22.87 -5.57
CA LEU A 248 28.85 22.76 -5.67
C LEU A 248 29.34 23.05 -7.10
N GLY A 249 28.58 22.63 -8.10
CA GLY A 249 28.87 22.95 -9.50
C GLY A 249 28.81 24.44 -9.78
N ALA A 250 27.73 25.10 -9.40
CA ALA A 250 27.53 26.54 -9.56
C ALA A 250 28.59 27.34 -8.80
N HIS A 251 28.89 26.98 -7.55
CA HIS A 251 29.95 27.59 -6.74
C HIS A 251 31.33 27.49 -7.42
N ARG A 252 31.66 26.31 -7.92
CA ARG A 252 32.94 26.11 -8.65
C ARG A 252 33.03 26.94 -9.94
N HIS A 253 31.91 27.01 -10.66
CA HIS A 253 31.83 27.79 -11.88
C HIS A 253 31.96 29.30 -11.59
N LEU A 254 31.29 29.82 -10.57
CA LEU A 254 31.38 31.20 -10.14
C LEU A 254 32.83 31.58 -9.80
N LEU A 255 33.49 30.78 -8.94
CA LEU A 255 34.90 31.04 -8.58
C LEU A 255 35.80 31.04 -9.80
N ARG A 256 35.65 30.10 -10.72
CA ARG A 256 36.43 30.00 -11.93
C ARG A 256 36.27 31.23 -12.85
N VAL A 257 35.03 31.74 -12.98
CA VAL A 257 34.75 32.94 -13.76
C VAL A 257 35.39 34.16 -13.11
N LEU A 258 35.21 34.33 -11.79
CA LEU A 258 35.79 35.44 -11.03
C LEU A 258 37.33 35.41 -11.06
N GLU A 259 37.97 34.28 -10.84
CA GLU A 259 39.41 34.12 -10.91
C GLU A 259 39.97 34.44 -12.30
N HIS A 260 39.25 34.05 -13.35
CA HIS A 260 39.67 34.32 -14.72
C HIS A 260 39.59 35.80 -15.09
N ARG A 261 38.58 36.52 -14.58
CA ARG A 261 38.37 37.93 -14.91
C ARG A 261 39.11 38.88 -14.00
N PHE A 262 39.19 38.57 -12.72
CA PHE A 262 39.65 39.50 -11.70
C PHE A 262 40.92 39.03 -10.93
N GLY A 263 41.41 37.83 -11.23
CA GLY A 263 42.54 37.26 -10.52
C GLY A 263 42.14 36.52 -9.23
N PRO A 264 43.11 36.18 -8.36
CA PRO A 264 42.88 35.40 -7.15
C PRO A 264 41.85 36.04 -6.22
N ILE A 265 40.84 35.26 -5.80
CA ILE A 265 39.76 35.71 -4.93
C ILE A 265 40.13 35.49 -3.46
N ALA A 266 39.95 36.51 -2.63
CA ALA A 266 40.21 36.43 -1.20
C ALA A 266 39.37 35.37 -0.50
N PRO A 267 39.92 34.62 0.49
CA PRO A 267 39.21 33.55 1.19
C PRO A 267 37.88 34.01 1.87
N GLU A 268 37.84 35.25 2.31
CA GLU A 268 36.67 35.87 2.95
C GLU A 268 35.52 35.99 1.97
N VAL A 269 35.76 36.30 0.71
CA VAL A 269 34.76 36.40 -0.37
C VAL A 269 34.29 35.01 -0.77
N GLN A 270 35.25 34.04 -0.90
CA GLN A 270 34.88 32.66 -1.19
C GLN A 270 33.96 32.05 -0.12
N ALA A 271 34.19 32.37 1.16
CA ALA A 271 33.37 31.88 2.28
C ALA A 271 31.91 32.39 2.21
N ARG A 272 31.69 33.61 1.72
CA ARG A 272 30.33 34.18 1.53
C ARG A 272 29.54 33.40 0.49
N PHE A 273 30.15 32.92 -0.57
CA PHE A 273 29.51 32.17 -1.62
C PHE A 273 29.11 30.74 -1.18
N GLN A 274 29.74 30.18 -0.14
CA GLN A 274 29.42 28.85 0.36
C GLN A 274 28.03 28.75 0.98
N THR A 275 27.43 29.86 1.42
CA THR A 275 26.10 29.90 2.07
C THR A 275 24.97 30.14 1.09
N LEU A 276 25.26 30.44 -0.18
CA LEU A 276 24.29 30.77 -1.21
C LEU A 276 23.62 29.54 -1.81
N ASP A 277 22.37 29.68 -2.23
CA ASP A 277 21.67 28.68 -3.01
C ASP A 277 22.05 28.70 -4.50
N VAL A 278 21.56 27.72 -5.27
CA VAL A 278 21.91 27.57 -6.69
C VAL A 278 21.51 28.81 -7.50
N ALA A 279 20.29 29.34 -7.29
CA ALA A 279 19.79 30.48 -8.05
C ALA A 279 20.58 31.75 -7.76
N GLN A 280 20.99 31.96 -6.51
CA GLN A 280 21.84 33.07 -6.11
C GLN A 280 23.24 32.97 -6.74
N LEU A 281 23.80 31.75 -6.77
CA LEU A 281 25.10 31.50 -7.40
C LEU A 281 25.06 31.71 -8.92
N GLU A 282 23.98 31.25 -9.59
CA GLU A 282 23.78 31.47 -11.03
C GLU A 282 23.63 32.96 -11.36
N SER A 283 22.84 33.70 -10.56
CA SER A 283 22.72 35.15 -10.73
C SER A 283 24.05 35.88 -10.56
N LEU A 284 24.91 35.42 -9.64
CA LEU A 284 26.26 35.97 -9.47
C LEU A 284 27.20 35.59 -10.62
N ILE A 285 26.99 34.43 -11.28
CA ILE A 285 27.76 34.07 -12.48
C ILE A 285 27.43 35.04 -13.62
N ASP A 286 26.15 35.35 -13.83
CA ASP A 286 25.70 36.32 -14.84
C ASP A 286 26.26 37.69 -14.55
N LEU A 287 26.19 38.16 -13.30
CA LEU A 287 26.81 39.38 -12.85
C LEU A 287 28.31 39.40 -13.09
N ALA A 288 29.00 38.28 -12.77
CA ALA A 288 30.43 38.13 -12.95
C ALA A 288 30.85 38.20 -14.43
N LEU A 289 29.99 37.92 -15.37
CA LEU A 289 30.26 38.08 -16.81
C LEU A 289 30.16 39.52 -17.27
N GLU A 290 29.34 40.36 -16.61
CA GLU A 290 29.04 41.75 -16.99
C GLU A 290 29.82 42.80 -16.15
N ALA A 291 30.11 42.52 -14.89
CA ALA A 291 30.72 43.46 -13.94
C ALA A 291 32.08 43.97 -14.37
N ASP A 292 32.39 45.24 -14.08
CA ASP A 292 33.65 45.87 -14.37
C ASP A 292 34.71 45.65 -13.28
N GLY A 293 34.34 45.22 -12.07
CA GLY A 293 35.24 45.01 -10.93
C GLY A 293 34.66 44.09 -9.84
N LEU A 294 35.55 43.63 -8.96
CA LEU A 294 35.23 42.77 -7.80
C LEU A 294 34.39 43.47 -6.71
N GLU A 295 34.29 44.82 -6.79
CA GLU A 295 33.60 45.65 -5.81
C GLU A 295 32.07 45.50 -5.88
N GLU A 296 31.56 44.83 -6.94
CA GLU A 296 30.14 44.54 -7.17
C GLU A 296 29.63 43.29 -6.51
N PHE A 297 30.52 42.51 -5.85
CA PHE A 297 30.27 41.23 -5.16
C PHE A 297 30.46 41.40 -3.65
#